data_7ed848f72a0227036dd02f44474ce950
#
_entry.id   7ed848f72a0227036dd02f44474ce950
#
_cell.length_a   1.000
_cell.length_b   1.000
_cell.length_c   1.000
_cell.angle_alpha   90.00
_cell.angle_beta   90.00
_cell.angle_gamma   90.00
#
_symmetry.space_group_name_H-M   'P 1'
#
loop_
_entity.id
_entity.type
_entity.pdbx_description
1 polymer ?
#
loop_
_entity_poly.entity_id
_entity_poly.type
_entity_poly.pdbx_seq_one_letter_code
_entity_poly.pdbx_strand_id
1 'polypeptide(L)'
;MFSSVIISGPLAQDHEFIYPYYRLLEAESKLDVCLIGGKPVKGILGTPLPPNKNHPVKDIDQIKVSDYDLLVLPGGVKSMEKIRQDKRLINFITNFHKEDKVIACICSGAQLLISAKIVEGKKIAGYYS
;
A
#
# COMPACT_ATOMS: atom_id res chain seq x y z
N MET A 1 3.01 6.48 -19.42
CA MET A 1 1.82 6.32 -18.58
C MET A 1 2.25 6.16 -17.12
N PHE A 2 1.63 6.91 -16.24
CA PHE A 2 1.91 6.85 -14.81
C PHE A 2 1.37 5.53 -14.22
N SER A 3 2.19 4.82 -13.46
CA SER A 3 1.84 3.51 -12.90
C SER A 3 1.92 3.55 -11.38
N SER A 4 0.88 3.03 -10.74
CA SER A 4 0.76 3.03 -9.29
C SER A 4 0.48 1.63 -8.76
N VAL A 5 0.88 1.36 -7.53
CA VAL A 5 0.49 0.16 -6.80
C VAL A 5 0.03 0.55 -5.40
N ILE A 6 -1.10 -0.01 -4.98
CA ILE A 6 -1.58 0.07 -3.59
C ILE A 6 -1.26 -1.25 -2.94
N ILE A 7 -0.52 -1.22 -1.83
CA ILE A 7 -0.21 -2.42 -1.06
C ILE A 7 -0.90 -2.34 0.29
N SER A 8 -1.66 -3.37 0.63
CA SER A 8 -2.39 -3.43 1.89
C SER A 8 -2.64 -4.88 2.29
N GLY A 9 -3.51 -5.10 3.24
CA GLY A 9 -3.86 -6.44 3.73
C GLY A 9 -5.21 -6.44 4.43
N PRO A 10 -5.58 -7.59 5.03
CA PRO A 10 -6.86 -7.71 5.72
C PRO A 10 -7.02 -6.69 6.83
N LEU A 11 -8.24 -6.23 7.05
CA LEU A 11 -8.60 -5.28 8.10
C LEU A 11 -7.97 -3.90 7.94
N ALA A 12 -7.62 -3.52 6.70
CA ALA A 12 -7.21 -2.17 6.39
C ALA A 12 -8.35 -1.18 6.68
N GLN A 13 -8.01 0.08 6.95
CA GLN A 13 -9.02 1.11 7.11
C GLN A 13 -9.64 1.39 5.74
N ASP A 14 -10.92 1.13 5.61
CA ASP A 14 -11.65 1.11 4.34
C ASP A 14 -11.47 2.40 3.54
N HIS A 15 -11.70 3.55 4.16
CA HIS A 15 -11.62 4.85 3.48
C HIS A 15 -10.20 5.17 3.02
N GLU A 16 -9.19 4.74 3.78
CA GLU A 16 -7.79 4.98 3.44
C GLU A 16 -7.33 4.16 2.25
N PHE A 17 -8.04 3.09 1.93
CA PHE A 17 -7.84 2.31 0.70
C PHE A 17 -8.69 2.88 -0.44
N ILE A 18 -9.98 3.08 -0.19
CA ILE A 18 -10.97 3.41 -1.23
C ILE A 18 -10.69 4.78 -1.85
N TYR A 19 -10.38 5.78 -1.05
CA TYR A 19 -10.18 7.14 -1.55
C TYR A 19 -9.01 7.22 -2.54
N PRO A 20 -7.78 6.80 -2.19
CA PRO A 20 -6.69 6.82 -3.15
C PRO A 20 -6.94 5.88 -4.34
N TYR A 21 -7.63 4.76 -4.12
CA TYR A 21 -7.98 3.82 -5.19
C TYR A 21 -8.75 4.53 -6.30
N TYR A 22 -9.85 5.20 -5.95
CA TYR A 22 -10.66 5.88 -6.94
C TYR A 22 -9.98 7.13 -7.51
N ARG A 23 -9.22 7.86 -6.70
CA ARG A 23 -8.48 9.01 -7.17
C ARG A 23 -7.46 8.63 -8.25
N LEU A 24 -6.78 7.52 -8.08
CA LEU A 24 -5.80 7.05 -9.07
C LEU A 24 -6.50 6.56 -10.34
N LEU A 25 -7.65 5.92 -10.22
CA LEU A 25 -8.43 5.52 -11.40
C LEU A 25 -8.94 6.74 -12.16
N GLU A 26 -9.41 7.78 -11.47
CA GLU A 26 -9.84 9.03 -12.11
C GLU A 26 -8.70 9.74 -12.85
N ALA A 27 -7.48 9.61 -12.34
CA ALA A 27 -6.29 10.21 -12.96
C ALA A 27 -5.78 9.39 -14.15
N GLU A 28 -6.51 8.38 -14.58
CA GLU A 28 -6.15 7.49 -15.69
C GLU A 28 -4.79 6.82 -15.48
N SER A 29 -4.40 6.66 -14.23
CA SER A 29 -3.19 5.93 -13.86
C SER A 29 -3.40 4.43 -14.06
N LYS A 30 -2.35 3.73 -14.49
CA LYS A 30 -2.37 2.27 -14.41
C LYS A 30 -2.24 1.91 -12.94
N LEU A 31 -3.24 1.25 -12.38
CA LEU A 31 -3.29 0.93 -10.96
C LEU A 31 -3.33 -0.57 -10.75
N ASP A 32 -2.34 -1.08 -10.03
CA ASP A 32 -2.34 -2.46 -9.53
C ASP A 32 -2.66 -2.46 -8.04
N VAL A 33 -3.35 -3.50 -7.61
CA VAL A 33 -3.69 -3.73 -6.20
C VAL A 33 -2.93 -4.96 -5.74
N CYS A 34 -2.09 -4.78 -4.72
CA CYS A 34 -1.36 -5.87 -4.08
C CYS A 34 -1.89 -6.03 -2.67
N LEU A 35 -2.47 -7.18 -2.39
CA LEU A 35 -2.92 -7.53 -1.05
C LEU A 35 -2.11 -8.72 -0.59
N ILE A 36 -1.54 -8.63 0.60
CA ILE A 36 -0.71 -9.71 1.13
C ILE A 36 -1.56 -10.98 1.24
N GLY A 37 -1.13 -12.03 0.55
CA GLY A 37 -1.88 -13.27 0.40
C GLY A 37 -2.49 -13.45 -0.98
N GLY A 38 -2.51 -12.41 -1.82
CA GLY A 38 -2.92 -12.48 -3.23
C GLY A 38 -4.41 -12.63 -3.46
N LYS A 39 -5.24 -12.35 -2.46
CA LYS A 39 -6.70 -12.51 -2.54
C LYS A 39 -7.42 -11.25 -2.08
N PRO A 40 -8.63 -10.99 -2.60
CA PRO A 40 -9.48 -9.93 -2.05
C PRO A 40 -9.68 -10.10 -0.55
N VAL A 41 -9.76 -8.98 0.14
CA VAL A 41 -9.93 -8.95 1.60
C VAL A 41 -11.08 -8.03 1.95
N LYS A 42 -11.43 -7.95 3.24
CA LYS A 42 -12.37 -6.97 3.75
C LYS A 42 -11.65 -5.98 4.64
N GLY A 43 -12.03 -4.71 4.54
CA GLY A 43 -11.59 -3.69 5.46
C GLY A 43 -12.19 -3.89 6.84
N ILE A 44 -11.74 -3.09 7.81
CA ILE A 44 -12.20 -3.19 9.19
C ILE A 44 -13.71 -2.90 9.32
N LEU A 45 -14.28 -2.11 8.42
CA LEU A 45 -15.72 -1.83 8.39
C LEU A 45 -16.51 -2.79 7.49
N GLY A 46 -15.84 -3.82 6.96
CA GLY A 46 -16.49 -4.86 6.16
C GLY A 46 -16.56 -4.57 4.67
N THR A 47 -15.99 -3.49 4.18
CA THR A 47 -16.00 -3.17 2.76
C THR A 47 -15.09 -4.13 1.98
N PRO A 48 -15.55 -4.67 0.83
CA PRO A 48 -14.67 -5.47 -0.03
C PRO A 48 -13.52 -4.62 -0.58
N LEU A 49 -12.31 -5.15 -0.54
CA LEU A 49 -11.12 -4.51 -1.09
C LEU A 49 -10.43 -5.46 -2.08
N PRO A 50 -10.21 -5.07 -3.34
CA PRO A 50 -10.57 -3.76 -3.92
C PRO A 50 -12.06 -3.60 -4.11
N PRO A 51 -12.57 -2.35 -4.16
CA PRO A 51 -14.01 -2.12 -4.33
C PRO A 51 -14.59 -2.69 -5.62
N ASN A 52 -13.81 -2.65 -6.70
CA ASN A 52 -14.21 -3.25 -7.96
C ASN A 52 -13.86 -4.74 -7.95
N LYS A 53 -14.89 -5.60 -8.01
CA LYS A 53 -14.71 -7.06 -7.97
C LYS A 53 -13.91 -7.61 -9.15
N ASN A 54 -13.89 -6.90 -10.26
CA ASN A 54 -13.17 -7.33 -11.47
C ASN A 54 -11.70 -6.90 -11.48
N HIS A 55 -11.28 -6.09 -10.50
CA HIS A 55 -9.91 -5.65 -10.42
C HIS A 55 -9.03 -6.80 -9.93
N PRO A 56 -8.02 -7.22 -10.71
CA PRO A 56 -7.14 -8.33 -10.29
C PRO A 56 -6.36 -7.96 -9.03
N VAL A 57 -6.19 -8.94 -8.15
CA VAL A 57 -5.38 -8.79 -6.94
C VAL A 57 -4.09 -9.58 -7.11
N LYS A 58 -2.96 -8.93 -6.86
CA LYS A 58 -1.64 -9.55 -6.91
C LYS A 58 -1.11 -9.77 -5.50
N ASP A 59 -0.26 -10.78 -5.33
CA ASP A 59 0.53 -10.93 -4.11
C ASP A 59 1.85 -10.19 -4.27
N ILE A 60 2.57 -10.02 -3.17
CA ILE A 60 3.85 -9.30 -3.15
C ILE A 60 4.89 -9.93 -4.08
N ASP A 61 4.83 -11.23 -4.29
CA ASP A 61 5.75 -11.92 -5.20
C ASP A 61 5.47 -11.65 -6.68
N GLN A 62 4.33 -11.08 -6.99
CA GLN A 62 3.88 -10.86 -8.36
C GLN A 62 4.12 -9.44 -8.86
N ILE A 63 4.68 -8.57 -8.01
CA ILE A 63 4.93 -7.16 -8.37
C ILE A 63 6.42 -6.86 -8.36
N LYS A 64 6.81 -5.91 -9.20
CA LYS A 64 8.21 -5.47 -9.31
C LYS A 64 8.30 -3.96 -9.13
N VAL A 65 9.32 -3.51 -8.43
CA VAL A 65 9.58 -2.08 -8.20
C VAL A 65 9.64 -1.31 -9.52
N SER A 66 10.29 -1.92 -10.53
CA SER A 66 10.47 -1.27 -11.84
C SER A 66 9.17 -0.98 -12.59
N ASP A 67 8.06 -1.62 -12.22
CA ASP A 67 6.79 -1.46 -12.92
C ASP A 67 5.98 -0.24 -12.47
N TYR A 68 6.41 0.45 -11.40
CA TYR A 68 5.59 1.48 -10.79
C TYR A 68 6.35 2.78 -10.55
N ASP A 69 5.62 3.89 -10.61
CA ASP A 69 6.10 5.22 -10.30
C ASP A 69 5.68 5.68 -8.90
N LEU A 70 4.59 5.14 -8.38
CA LEU A 70 4.02 5.52 -7.09
C LEU A 70 3.62 4.28 -6.30
N LEU A 71 3.99 4.27 -5.03
CA LEU A 71 3.56 3.28 -4.05
C LEU A 71 2.63 3.95 -3.04
N VAL A 72 1.44 3.40 -2.85
CA VAL A 72 0.46 3.89 -1.87
C VAL A 72 0.31 2.85 -0.77
N LEU A 73 0.47 3.28 0.48
CA LEU A 73 0.37 2.43 1.67
C LEU A 73 -0.78 2.93 2.54
N PRO A 74 -2.00 2.39 2.36
CA PRO A 74 -3.12 2.70 3.25
C PRO A 74 -2.84 2.22 4.67
N GLY A 75 -3.49 2.87 5.64
CA GLY A 75 -3.33 2.53 7.03
C GLY A 75 -4.33 1.49 7.53
N GLY A 76 -4.48 1.47 8.83
CA GLY A 76 -5.27 0.51 9.57
C GLY A 76 -4.38 -0.23 10.56
N VAL A 77 -4.58 -0.02 11.85
CA VAL A 77 -3.68 -0.56 12.87
C VAL A 77 -3.58 -2.08 12.78
N LYS A 78 -4.72 -2.75 12.64
CA LYS A 78 -4.73 -4.22 12.58
C LYS A 78 -4.08 -4.75 11.31
N SER A 79 -4.27 -4.06 10.18
CA SER A 79 -3.62 -4.44 8.93
C SER A 79 -2.10 -4.28 9.04
N MET A 80 -1.66 -3.14 9.59
CA MET A 80 -0.23 -2.88 9.78
C MET A 80 0.43 -3.91 10.67
N GLU A 81 -0.23 -4.33 11.75
CA GLU A 81 0.28 -5.36 12.65
C GLU A 81 0.57 -6.67 11.90
N LYS A 82 -0.25 -6.99 10.91
CA LYS A 82 -0.07 -8.21 10.12
C LYS A 82 0.99 -8.07 9.05
N ILE A 83 0.90 -7.02 8.22
CA ILE A 83 1.73 -6.94 7.02
C ILE A 83 3.14 -6.42 7.29
N ARG A 84 3.36 -5.63 8.35
CA ARG A 84 4.69 -5.13 8.70
C ARG A 84 5.70 -6.24 9.01
N GLN A 85 5.23 -7.43 9.30
CA GLN A 85 6.07 -8.59 9.58
C GLN A 85 6.51 -9.33 8.31
N ASP A 86 5.94 -8.99 7.17
CA ASP A 86 6.31 -9.63 5.91
C ASP A 86 7.59 -9.00 5.37
N LYS A 87 8.66 -9.79 5.39
CA LYS A 87 9.98 -9.32 4.94
C LYS A 87 10.00 -8.96 3.45
N ARG A 88 9.19 -9.64 2.64
CA ARG A 88 9.09 -9.35 1.20
C ARG A 88 8.54 -7.96 0.98
N LEU A 89 7.54 -7.56 1.78
CA LEU A 89 6.97 -6.22 1.71
C LEU A 89 8.00 -5.16 2.12
N ILE A 90 8.70 -5.39 3.21
CA ILE A 90 9.73 -4.45 3.69
C ILE A 90 10.84 -4.30 2.65
N ASN A 91 11.27 -5.39 2.03
CA ASN A 91 12.26 -5.34 0.95
C ASN A 91 11.75 -4.56 -0.25
N PHE A 92 10.48 -4.74 -0.63
CA PHE A 92 9.88 -4.01 -1.73
C PHE A 92 9.90 -2.49 -1.45
N ILE A 93 9.47 -2.09 -0.26
CA ILE A 93 9.46 -0.69 0.15
C ILE A 93 10.87 -0.11 0.14
N THR A 94 11.84 -0.84 0.69
CA THR A 94 13.24 -0.40 0.74
C THR A 94 13.79 -0.18 -0.67
N ASN A 95 13.54 -1.12 -1.57
CA ASN A 95 14.02 -1.01 -2.95
C ASN A 95 13.30 0.11 -3.71
N PHE A 96 12.02 0.30 -3.45
CA PHE A 96 11.25 1.40 -4.02
C PHE A 96 11.84 2.76 -3.63
N HIS A 97 12.22 2.90 -2.37
CA HIS A 97 12.88 4.08 -1.85
C HIS A 97 14.26 4.30 -2.49
N LYS A 98 15.05 3.23 -2.65
CA LYS A 98 16.38 3.32 -3.27
C LYS A 98 16.32 3.80 -4.71
N GLU A 99 15.23 3.53 -5.39
CA GLU A 99 14.99 4.00 -6.77
C GLU A 99 14.49 5.45 -6.81
N ASP A 100 14.42 6.11 -5.66
CA ASP A 100 14.01 7.51 -5.52
C ASP A 100 12.61 7.78 -6.05
N LYS A 101 11.72 6.81 -5.92
CA LYS A 101 10.33 6.91 -6.36
C LYS A 101 9.43 7.40 -5.23
N VAL A 102 8.24 7.91 -5.59
CA VAL A 102 7.32 8.50 -4.63
C VAL A 102 6.59 7.42 -3.84
N ILE A 103 6.57 7.59 -2.51
CA ILE A 103 5.81 6.73 -1.60
C ILE A 103 4.82 7.63 -0.86
N ALA A 104 3.54 7.30 -0.98
CA ALA A 104 2.46 7.98 -0.25
C ALA A 104 1.93 7.04 0.82
N CYS A 105 2.04 7.43 2.07
CA CYS A 105 1.47 6.66 3.17
C CYS A 105 0.38 7.46 3.86
N ILE A 106 -0.65 6.74 4.30
CA ILE A 106 -1.83 7.32 4.92
C ILE A 106 -1.94 6.75 6.33
N CYS A 107 -2.09 7.64 7.31
CA CYS A 107 -2.31 7.26 8.71
C CYS A 107 -1.22 6.30 9.22
N SER A 108 -1.58 5.14 9.75
CA SER A 108 -0.63 4.16 10.27
C SER A 108 0.21 3.47 9.20
N GLY A 109 -0.07 3.71 7.92
CA GLY A 109 0.79 3.22 6.83
C GLY A 109 2.25 3.64 6.97
N ALA A 110 2.51 4.78 7.65
CA ALA A 110 3.86 5.24 7.93
C ALA A 110 4.68 4.24 8.76
N GLN A 111 4.04 3.36 9.51
CA GLN A 111 4.75 2.32 10.28
C GLN A 111 5.58 1.40 9.38
N LEU A 112 5.13 1.17 8.15
CA LEU A 112 5.89 0.37 7.19
C LEU A 112 7.19 1.05 6.81
N LEU A 113 7.19 2.38 6.71
CA LEU A 113 8.39 3.15 6.42
C LEU A 113 9.38 3.06 7.58
N ILE A 114 8.90 3.12 8.80
CA ILE A 114 9.72 2.96 10.00
C ILE A 114 10.33 1.56 10.02
N SER A 115 9.54 0.54 9.73
CA SER A 115 10.03 -0.84 9.67
C SER A 115 11.10 -1.03 8.59
N ALA A 116 11.00 -0.30 7.48
CA ALA A 116 11.97 -0.32 6.41
C ALA A 116 13.18 0.60 6.66
N LYS A 117 13.17 1.35 7.77
CA LYS A 117 14.24 2.29 8.16
C LYS A 117 14.54 3.37 7.14
N ILE A 118 13.51 3.84 6.42
CA ILE A 118 13.67 4.84 5.37
C ILE A 118 13.18 6.23 5.77
N VAL A 119 12.74 6.40 7.02
CA VAL A 119 12.22 7.68 7.50
C VAL A 119 13.27 8.51 8.23
N GLU A 120 14.42 7.94 8.50
CA GLU A 120 15.49 8.65 9.22
C GLU A 120 15.90 9.91 8.47
N GLY A 121 15.89 11.05 9.17
CA GLY A 121 16.22 12.33 8.58
C GLY A 121 15.14 12.95 7.68
N LYS A 122 13.97 12.34 7.57
CA LYS A 122 12.88 12.84 6.73
C LYS A 122 11.71 13.32 7.58
N LYS A 123 10.99 14.34 7.07
CA LYS A 123 9.78 14.81 7.72
C LYS A 123 8.60 13.97 7.27
N ILE A 124 7.88 13.39 8.23
CA ILE A 124 6.70 12.58 7.96
C ILE A 124 5.57 13.05 8.86
N ALA A 125 4.39 13.25 8.28
CA ALA A 125 3.16 13.46 9.02
C ALA A 125 2.47 12.12 9.14
N GLY A 126 2.05 11.75 10.35
CA GLY A 126 1.42 10.48 10.59
C GLY A 126 0.55 10.50 11.83
N TYR A 127 -0.14 9.39 12.06
CA TYR A 127 -1.00 9.21 13.22
C TYR A 127 -0.26 8.44 14.30
N TYR A 128 -0.40 8.90 15.53
CA TYR A 128 0.15 8.21 16.70
C TYR A 128 -0.85 7.17 17.17
N SER A 129 -0.41 5.96 17.27
CA SER A 129 -1.24 4.90 17.85
C SER A 129 -0.47 4.13 18.90
#